data_7f0fd7bbec7ff46b4d88946c54459953
#
_entry.id   7f0fd7bbec7ff46b4d88946c54459953
#
_cell.length_a   1.000
_cell.length_b   1.000
_cell.length_c   1.000
_cell.angle_alpha   90.00
_cell.angle_beta   90.00
_cell.angle_gamma   90.00
#
_symmetry.space_group_name_H-M   'P 1'
#
loop_
_entity.id
_entity.type
_entity.pdbx_description
1 polymer ?
#
loop_
_entity_poly.entity_id
_entity_poly.type
_entity_poly.pdbx_seq_one_letter_code
_entity_poly.pdbx_strand_id
1 'polypeptide(L)'
;RREILAQALRISLEEAEGIILPKICEPMEAMGCGDLAQGWGEIAIGPGCGDNAGAALGVGLGVGQALLSLGTSGVVAVVSETPVEDPSGQVAGFADASGHWLPLACTLNASRILDAIGAMSGLSYEELDEAALSVPDAGGLRLVPYFEGERTPNLPDATARLEGMTLKNSTRAHLARAGVEGLLAHMRFALECVRELGVPIEKVLVVGGGARSRAVQSLAAEFLGVPVEFPEAAEYVALGAARQARMLHSPTM
;
A
#
# COMPACT_ATOMS: atom_id res chain seq x y z
N ARG A 1 -19.14 17.09 4.51
CA ARG A 1 -19.40 18.53 4.18
C ARG A 1 -20.54 18.61 3.21
N ARG A 2 -21.63 19.26 3.60
CA ARG A 2 -22.83 19.43 2.77
C ARG A 2 -22.58 20.29 1.55
N GLU A 3 -21.68 21.26 1.63
CA GLU A 3 -21.29 22.13 0.51
C GLU A 3 -20.63 21.33 -0.62
N ILE A 4 -19.79 20.33 -0.30
CA ILE A 4 -19.17 19.44 -1.30
C ILE A 4 -20.22 18.55 -1.94
N LEU A 5 -21.17 18.05 -1.16
CA LEU A 5 -22.29 17.25 -1.67
C LEU A 5 -23.17 18.05 -2.61
N ALA A 6 -23.52 19.28 -2.24
CA ALA A 6 -24.30 20.18 -3.08
C ALA A 6 -23.58 20.47 -4.41
N GLN A 7 -22.30 20.75 -4.37
CA GLN A 7 -21.48 20.99 -5.57
C GLN A 7 -21.39 19.73 -6.45
N ALA A 8 -21.14 18.58 -5.86
CA ALA A 8 -21.00 17.30 -6.59
C ALA A 8 -22.31 16.90 -7.29
N LEU A 9 -23.46 17.11 -6.63
CA LEU A 9 -24.79 16.81 -7.18
C LEU A 9 -25.37 17.97 -8.01
N ARG A 10 -24.73 19.14 -8.03
CA ARG A 10 -25.22 20.36 -8.72
C ARG A 10 -26.61 20.77 -8.24
N ILE A 11 -26.83 20.72 -6.93
CA ILE A 11 -28.06 21.12 -6.24
C ILE A 11 -27.77 22.26 -5.27
N SER A 12 -28.80 22.87 -4.70
CA SER A 12 -28.66 23.88 -3.65
C SER A 12 -28.15 23.25 -2.32
N LEU A 13 -27.61 24.08 -1.43
CA LEU A 13 -27.21 23.63 -0.10
C LEU A 13 -28.43 23.12 0.70
N GLU A 14 -29.59 23.79 0.57
CA GLU A 14 -30.84 23.40 1.22
C GLU A 14 -31.28 22.00 0.80
N GLU A 15 -31.26 21.71 -0.52
CA GLU A 15 -31.55 20.36 -1.04
C GLU A 15 -30.53 19.32 -0.52
N ALA A 16 -29.24 19.68 -0.45
CA ALA A 16 -28.19 18.81 0.08
C ALA A 16 -28.36 18.54 1.58
N GLU A 17 -28.85 19.49 2.37
CA GLU A 17 -29.18 19.33 3.79
C GLU A 17 -30.32 18.31 4.01
N GLY A 18 -31.27 18.25 3.10
CA GLY A 18 -32.38 17.29 3.11
C GLY A 18 -31.98 15.84 2.81
N ILE A 19 -30.76 15.59 2.26
CA ILE A 19 -30.32 14.24 1.93
C ILE A 19 -29.92 13.49 3.19
N ILE A 20 -30.48 12.30 3.40
CA ILE A 20 -30.10 11.42 4.49
C ILE A 20 -28.73 10.79 4.17
N LEU A 21 -27.74 11.05 5.01
CA LEU A 21 -26.43 10.42 4.93
C LEU A 21 -26.29 9.34 6.01
N PRO A 22 -25.50 8.28 5.74
CA PRO A 22 -25.16 7.31 6.78
C PRO A 22 -24.49 7.97 7.99
N LYS A 23 -24.74 7.42 9.18
CA LYS A 23 -24.00 7.79 10.37
C LYS A 23 -22.54 7.35 10.23
N ILE A 24 -21.61 8.23 10.56
CA ILE A 24 -20.20 7.88 10.74
C ILE A 24 -20.05 7.37 12.17
N CYS A 25 -19.53 6.16 12.32
CA CYS A 25 -19.31 5.52 13.60
C CYS A 25 -17.83 5.43 13.92
N GLU A 26 -17.50 5.42 15.19
CA GLU A 26 -16.16 5.14 15.69
C GLU A 26 -15.79 3.66 15.41
N PRO A 27 -14.50 3.32 15.32
CA PRO A 27 -14.05 1.98 14.95
C PRO A 27 -14.61 0.84 15.81
N MET A 28 -14.93 1.12 17.08
CA MET A 28 -15.48 0.15 18.05
C MET A 28 -16.95 0.40 18.37
N GLU A 29 -17.64 1.24 17.62
CA GLU A 29 -19.05 1.52 17.82
C GLU A 29 -19.91 0.53 17.01
N ALA A 30 -20.82 -0.18 17.66
CA ALA A 30 -21.78 -1.01 16.96
C ALA A 30 -22.79 -0.13 16.20
N MET A 31 -22.98 -0.38 14.93
CA MET A 31 -23.96 0.32 14.08
C MET A 31 -25.38 -0.20 14.28
N GLY A 32 -25.53 -1.39 14.82
CA GLY A 32 -26.81 -2.07 15.01
C GLY A 32 -26.61 -3.57 15.22
N CYS A 33 -27.65 -4.31 14.95
CA CYS A 33 -27.64 -5.77 15.00
C CYS A 33 -28.11 -6.36 13.67
N GLY A 34 -27.86 -7.65 13.48
CA GLY A 34 -28.27 -8.39 12.30
C GLY A 34 -29.79 -8.51 12.17
N ASP A 35 -30.24 -9.03 11.04
CA ASP A 35 -31.66 -9.19 10.73
C ASP A 35 -32.30 -10.25 11.62
N LEU A 36 -33.27 -9.82 12.42
CA LEU A 36 -34.08 -10.70 13.29
C LEU A 36 -34.80 -11.79 12.51
N ALA A 37 -35.28 -11.47 11.29
CA ALA A 37 -36.01 -12.44 10.46
C ALA A 37 -35.10 -13.57 9.95
N GLN A 38 -33.79 -13.35 9.90
CA GLN A 38 -32.78 -14.33 9.55
C GLN A 38 -32.23 -15.06 10.78
N GLY A 39 -32.69 -14.74 11.97
CA GLY A 39 -32.14 -15.28 13.20
C GLY A 39 -30.81 -14.65 13.64
N TRP A 40 -30.43 -13.48 13.12
CA TRP A 40 -29.16 -12.80 13.38
C TRP A 40 -29.30 -11.61 14.33
N GLY A 41 -30.41 -11.48 15.01
CA GLY A 41 -30.72 -10.29 15.82
C GLY A 41 -29.76 -10.03 16.98
N GLU A 42 -29.02 -11.03 17.45
CA GLU A 42 -27.99 -10.88 18.48
C GLU A 42 -26.59 -10.60 17.94
N ILE A 43 -26.42 -10.64 16.60
CA ILE A 43 -25.10 -10.40 15.95
C ILE A 43 -24.89 -8.90 15.84
N ALA A 44 -23.90 -8.37 16.56
CA ALA A 44 -23.50 -6.98 16.43
C ALA A 44 -22.87 -6.70 15.06
N ILE A 45 -23.28 -5.59 14.45
CA ILE A 45 -22.70 -5.11 13.17
C ILE A 45 -21.74 -3.98 13.47
N GLY A 46 -20.47 -4.16 13.08
CA GLY A 46 -19.43 -3.14 13.19
C GLY A 46 -19.52 -2.09 12.08
N PRO A 47 -18.76 -0.98 12.20
CA PRO A 47 -18.81 0.12 11.24
C PRO A 47 -18.20 -0.24 9.88
N GLY A 48 -17.42 -1.32 9.80
CA GLY A 48 -16.63 -1.65 8.62
C GLY A 48 -15.44 -0.72 8.43
N CYS A 49 -14.67 -0.96 7.39
CA CYS A 49 -13.52 -0.13 7.01
C CYS A 49 -13.19 -0.32 5.52
N GLY A 50 -12.39 0.57 4.96
CA GLY A 50 -11.79 0.38 3.64
C GLY A 50 -10.81 -0.79 3.65
N ASP A 51 -10.51 -1.35 2.48
CA ASP A 51 -9.63 -2.52 2.31
C ASP A 51 -8.22 -2.29 2.85
N ASN A 52 -7.63 -1.11 2.62
CA ASN A 52 -6.30 -0.79 3.14
C ASN A 52 -6.29 -0.69 4.67
N ALA A 53 -7.32 -0.09 5.28
CA ALA A 53 -7.46 -0.06 6.73
C ALA A 53 -7.72 -1.46 7.31
N GLY A 54 -8.53 -2.27 6.62
CA GLY A 54 -8.73 -3.67 6.94
C GLY A 54 -7.44 -4.48 6.88
N ALA A 55 -6.63 -4.30 5.82
CA ALA A 55 -5.34 -4.98 5.70
C ALA A 55 -4.36 -4.56 6.81
N ALA A 56 -4.27 -3.25 7.12
CA ALA A 56 -3.44 -2.72 8.19
C ALA A 56 -3.81 -3.32 9.55
N LEU A 57 -5.10 -3.32 9.88
CA LEU A 57 -5.61 -3.96 11.09
C LEU A 57 -5.37 -5.47 11.07
N GLY A 58 -5.59 -6.12 9.92
CA GLY A 58 -5.46 -7.56 9.74
C GLY A 58 -4.04 -8.08 9.87
N VAL A 59 -3.03 -7.33 9.44
CA VAL A 59 -1.62 -7.68 9.66
C VAL A 59 -1.13 -7.28 11.07
N GLY A 60 -1.87 -6.39 11.74
CA GLY A 60 -1.58 -5.94 13.10
C GLY A 60 -0.59 -4.79 13.16
N LEU A 61 -0.69 -3.83 12.25
CA LEU A 61 0.14 -2.63 12.29
C LEU A 61 -0.15 -1.79 13.55
N GLY A 62 0.93 -1.31 14.15
CA GLY A 62 0.91 -0.27 15.17
C GLY A 62 1.35 1.08 14.61
N VAL A 63 1.25 2.13 15.43
CA VAL A 63 1.75 3.47 15.09
C VAL A 63 3.23 3.42 14.70
N GLY A 64 3.60 4.18 13.67
CA GLY A 64 4.95 4.19 13.11
C GLY A 64 5.31 2.97 12.25
N GLN A 65 4.37 2.04 12.04
CA GLN A 65 4.59 0.90 11.16
C GLN A 65 3.89 1.11 9.83
N ALA A 66 4.57 0.68 8.76
CA ALA A 66 4.08 0.76 7.39
C ALA A 66 3.69 -0.61 6.85
N LEU A 67 2.59 -0.68 6.12
CA LEU A 67 2.26 -1.77 5.21
C LEU A 67 2.74 -1.39 3.81
N LEU A 68 3.59 -2.21 3.22
CA LEU A 68 3.97 -2.15 1.82
C LEU A 68 3.33 -3.33 1.09
N SER A 69 2.32 -3.06 0.28
CA SER A 69 1.67 -4.07 -0.54
C SER A 69 2.27 -4.07 -1.95
N LEU A 70 2.91 -5.17 -2.33
CA LEU A 70 3.50 -5.40 -3.65
C LEU A 70 2.57 -6.28 -4.50
N GLY A 71 1.42 -5.70 -4.91
CA GLY A 71 0.54 -6.26 -5.93
C GLY A 71 1.00 -5.86 -7.34
N THR A 72 0.10 -5.90 -8.33
CA THR A 72 0.33 -5.33 -9.68
C THR A 72 0.74 -3.87 -9.55
N SER A 73 0.02 -3.10 -8.74
CA SER A 73 0.36 -1.77 -8.25
C SER A 73 0.88 -1.85 -6.81
N GLY A 74 1.56 -0.79 -6.36
CA GLY A 74 2.09 -0.69 -5.00
C GLY A 74 1.23 0.21 -4.11
N VAL A 75 1.15 -0.14 -2.83
CA VAL A 75 0.54 0.70 -1.81
C VAL A 75 1.48 0.77 -0.61
N VAL A 76 1.75 1.99 -0.16
CA VAL A 76 2.40 2.27 1.12
C VAL A 76 1.36 2.91 2.01
N ALA A 77 1.02 2.28 3.12
CA ALA A 77 0.10 2.82 4.14
C ALA A 77 0.79 2.79 5.50
N VAL A 78 0.72 3.88 6.25
CA VAL A 78 1.41 4.02 7.54
C VAL A 78 0.41 4.36 8.63
N VAL A 79 0.44 3.66 9.77
CA VAL A 79 -0.40 4.04 10.92
C VAL A 79 0.22 5.24 11.61
N SER A 80 -0.56 6.33 11.74
CA SER A 80 -0.14 7.62 12.29
C SER A 80 -1.07 8.10 13.39
N GLU A 81 -0.52 8.70 14.44
CA GLU A 81 -1.32 9.35 15.49
C GLU A 81 -2.00 10.63 15.00
N THR A 82 -1.48 11.26 13.97
CA THR A 82 -1.97 12.53 13.45
C THR A 82 -2.38 12.42 11.98
N PRO A 83 -3.42 13.18 11.57
CA PRO A 83 -3.77 13.26 10.16
C PRO A 83 -2.69 13.99 9.37
N VAL A 84 -2.64 13.71 8.06
CA VAL A 84 -1.77 14.44 7.13
C VAL A 84 -2.59 15.18 6.09
N GLU A 85 -2.05 16.30 5.64
CA GLU A 85 -2.55 17.06 4.50
C GLU A 85 -1.40 17.20 3.49
N ASP A 86 -1.56 16.65 2.31
CA ASP A 86 -0.58 16.74 1.23
C ASP A 86 -1.13 17.56 0.06
N PRO A 87 -0.70 18.82 -0.09
CA PRO A 87 -1.12 19.67 -1.20
C PRO A 87 -0.66 19.16 -2.57
N SER A 88 0.38 18.33 -2.62
CA SER A 88 0.87 17.70 -3.87
C SER A 88 -0.07 16.60 -4.38
N GLY A 89 -0.91 16.03 -3.50
CA GLY A 89 -1.82 14.94 -3.81
C GLY A 89 -1.16 13.58 -4.01
N GLN A 90 0.11 13.42 -3.66
CA GLN A 90 0.82 12.13 -3.73
C GLN A 90 0.44 11.19 -2.58
N VAL A 91 0.15 11.77 -1.41
CA VAL A 91 -0.28 11.04 -0.22
C VAL A 91 -1.73 11.39 0.10
N ALA A 92 -2.57 10.38 0.18
CA ALA A 92 -3.96 10.53 0.60
C ALA A 92 -4.09 10.35 2.13
N GLY A 93 -4.85 11.21 2.78
CA GLY A 93 -5.19 11.08 4.20
C GLY A 93 -6.40 10.16 4.39
N PHE A 94 -6.20 9.03 5.04
CA PHE A 94 -7.26 8.10 5.42
C PHE A 94 -7.32 7.94 6.94
N ALA A 95 -8.48 7.54 7.45
CA ALA A 95 -8.60 6.97 8.78
C ALA A 95 -8.23 5.47 8.73
N ASP A 96 -7.61 4.96 9.78
CA ASP A 96 -7.42 3.54 9.95
C ASP A 96 -8.67 2.88 10.59
N ALA A 97 -8.62 1.59 10.88
CA ALA A 97 -9.71 0.84 11.50
C ALA A 97 -9.56 0.70 13.03
N SER A 98 -8.60 1.39 13.66
CA SER A 98 -8.33 1.32 15.10
C SER A 98 -8.52 2.65 15.84
N GLY A 99 -8.80 3.72 15.13
CA GLY A 99 -8.98 5.07 15.67
C GLY A 99 -7.80 6.01 15.45
N HIS A 100 -6.85 5.59 14.63
CA HIS A 100 -5.71 6.39 14.17
C HIS A 100 -5.91 6.85 12.72
N TRP A 101 -4.85 7.33 12.11
CA TRP A 101 -4.82 7.76 10.71
C TRP A 101 -3.98 6.80 9.87
N LEU A 102 -4.27 6.77 8.57
CA LEU A 102 -3.60 5.88 7.62
C LEU A 102 -3.18 6.67 6.37
N PRO A 103 -2.21 7.62 6.48
CA PRO A 103 -1.63 8.22 5.29
C PRO A 103 -1.15 7.14 4.31
N LEU A 104 -1.48 7.33 3.03
CA LEU A 104 -1.34 6.30 2.03
C LEU A 104 -0.86 6.89 0.70
N ALA A 105 0.20 6.31 0.13
CA ALA A 105 0.69 6.56 -1.22
C ALA A 105 0.45 5.33 -2.09
N CYS A 106 -0.05 5.56 -3.31
CA CYS A 106 -0.27 4.50 -4.30
C CYS A 106 0.63 4.68 -5.51
N THR A 107 1.23 3.59 -5.99
CA THR A 107 1.97 3.56 -7.25
C THR A 107 1.23 2.72 -8.29
N LEU A 108 1.41 3.00 -9.57
CA LEU A 108 0.87 2.18 -10.65
C LEU A 108 1.74 0.96 -10.93
N ASN A 109 3.04 1.06 -10.65
CA ASN A 109 4.01 0.02 -10.94
C ASN A 109 4.57 -0.58 -9.64
N ALA A 110 4.39 -1.90 -9.47
CA ALA A 110 5.02 -2.67 -8.40
C ALA A 110 5.45 -4.05 -8.92
N SER A 111 4.77 -5.16 -8.62
CA SER A 111 5.21 -6.48 -9.09
C SER A 111 5.26 -6.58 -10.63
N ARG A 112 4.44 -5.83 -11.35
CA ARG A 112 4.51 -5.75 -12.83
C ARG A 112 5.90 -5.33 -13.37
N ILE A 113 6.70 -4.67 -12.55
CA ILE A 113 8.09 -4.35 -12.89
C ILE A 113 8.88 -5.66 -13.09
N LEU A 114 8.69 -6.62 -12.19
CA LEU A 114 9.35 -7.92 -12.28
C LEU A 114 8.80 -8.71 -13.47
N ASP A 115 7.50 -8.61 -13.75
CA ASP A 115 6.87 -9.22 -14.94
C ASP A 115 7.52 -8.71 -16.23
N ALA A 116 7.67 -7.39 -16.35
CA ALA A 116 8.28 -6.75 -17.50
C ALA A 116 9.75 -7.16 -17.69
N ILE A 117 10.52 -7.18 -16.60
CA ILE A 117 11.92 -7.62 -16.61
C ILE A 117 12.03 -9.11 -16.96
N GLY A 118 11.17 -9.95 -16.41
CA GLY A 118 11.09 -11.38 -16.77
C GLY A 118 10.81 -11.58 -18.25
N ALA A 119 9.82 -10.86 -18.80
CA ALA A 119 9.48 -10.90 -20.22
C ALA A 119 10.65 -10.45 -21.11
N MET A 120 11.34 -9.35 -20.77
CA MET A 120 12.48 -8.84 -21.54
C MET A 120 13.70 -9.77 -21.48
N SER A 121 13.94 -10.40 -20.34
CA SER A 121 15.12 -11.26 -20.13
C SER A 121 14.88 -12.71 -20.50
N GLY A 122 13.60 -13.13 -20.65
CA GLY A 122 13.20 -14.53 -20.85
C GLY A 122 13.42 -15.38 -19.60
N LEU A 123 13.35 -14.77 -18.39
CA LEU A 123 13.53 -15.45 -17.11
C LEU A 123 12.17 -15.67 -16.43
N SER A 124 11.99 -16.84 -15.82
CA SER A 124 10.95 -17.08 -14.82
C SER A 124 11.22 -16.28 -13.56
N TYR A 125 10.26 -16.21 -12.62
CA TYR A 125 10.45 -15.52 -11.36
C TYR A 125 11.61 -16.08 -10.52
N GLU A 126 11.76 -17.40 -10.49
CA GLU A 126 12.84 -18.07 -9.77
C GLU A 126 14.20 -17.77 -10.39
N GLU A 127 14.30 -17.85 -11.72
CA GLU A 127 15.52 -17.50 -12.46
C GLU A 127 15.87 -16.02 -12.35
N LEU A 128 14.85 -15.13 -12.28
CA LEU A 128 15.05 -13.69 -12.07
C LEU A 128 15.65 -13.43 -10.68
N ASP A 129 15.13 -14.08 -9.64
CA ASP A 129 15.69 -13.98 -8.30
C ASP A 129 17.14 -14.46 -8.25
N GLU A 130 17.43 -15.62 -8.85
CA GLU A 130 18.80 -16.17 -8.92
C GLU A 130 19.74 -15.24 -9.69
N ALA A 131 19.30 -14.74 -10.84
CA ALA A 131 20.06 -13.82 -11.65
C ALA A 131 20.34 -12.50 -10.90
N ALA A 132 19.32 -11.91 -10.27
CA ALA A 132 19.47 -10.68 -9.51
C ALA A 132 20.43 -10.82 -8.31
N LEU A 133 20.40 -11.98 -7.63
CA LEU A 133 21.27 -12.26 -6.48
C LEU A 133 22.67 -12.74 -6.88
N SER A 134 22.90 -13.09 -8.14
CA SER A 134 24.22 -13.56 -8.63
C SER A 134 25.25 -12.44 -8.82
N VAL A 135 24.81 -11.19 -8.76
CA VAL A 135 25.66 -9.99 -8.88
C VAL A 135 25.50 -9.11 -7.64
N PRO A 136 26.56 -8.40 -7.22
CA PRO A 136 26.53 -7.58 -6.01
C PRO A 136 25.58 -6.36 -6.13
N ASP A 137 25.50 -5.80 -7.34
CA ASP A 137 24.66 -4.65 -7.68
C ASP A 137 24.32 -4.65 -9.18
N ALA A 138 23.54 -3.70 -9.64
CA ALA A 138 23.17 -3.58 -11.04
C ALA A 138 24.30 -3.06 -11.96
N GLY A 139 25.53 -2.90 -11.48
CA GLY A 139 26.68 -2.45 -12.26
C GLY A 139 26.50 -1.04 -12.85
N GLY A 140 25.75 -0.18 -12.19
CA GLY A 140 25.38 1.16 -12.67
C GLY A 140 24.19 1.19 -13.63
N LEU A 141 23.59 0.05 -13.96
CA LEU A 141 22.33 -0.01 -14.71
C LEU A 141 21.18 0.41 -13.79
N ARG A 142 20.38 1.39 -14.17
CA ARG A 142 19.27 1.92 -13.40
C ARG A 142 17.96 1.80 -14.17
N LEU A 143 16.96 1.14 -13.59
CA LEU A 143 15.61 1.12 -14.11
C LEU A 143 14.79 2.26 -13.49
N VAL A 144 14.19 3.12 -14.32
CA VAL A 144 13.09 4.01 -13.95
C VAL A 144 11.81 3.30 -14.36
N PRO A 145 10.98 2.80 -13.40
CA PRO A 145 10.02 1.73 -13.69
C PRO A 145 8.60 2.21 -14.04
N TYR A 146 8.44 3.32 -14.72
CA TYR A 146 7.13 3.93 -15.02
C TYR A 146 6.52 3.37 -16.32
N PHE A 147 6.26 2.05 -16.36
CA PHE A 147 5.86 1.34 -17.59
C PHE A 147 4.55 1.82 -18.21
N GLU A 148 3.60 2.29 -17.42
CA GLU A 148 2.29 2.79 -17.88
C GLU A 148 1.94 4.12 -17.20
N GLY A 149 2.92 5.03 -17.19
CA GLY A 149 2.85 6.21 -16.37
C GLY A 149 3.09 5.89 -14.89
N GLU A 150 2.96 6.89 -14.02
CA GLU A 150 3.03 6.71 -12.58
C GLU A 150 2.08 7.69 -11.86
N ARG A 151 1.56 7.26 -10.71
CA ARG A 151 0.71 8.05 -9.84
C ARG A 151 1.50 8.74 -8.75
N THR A 152 2.46 8.05 -8.15
CA THR A 152 3.39 8.59 -7.16
C THR A 152 4.82 8.29 -7.59
N PRO A 153 5.51 9.28 -8.21
CA PRO A 153 5.10 10.66 -8.50
C PRO A 153 3.98 10.75 -9.56
N ASN A 154 3.27 11.90 -9.61
CA ASN A 154 2.21 12.11 -10.60
C ASN A 154 2.79 12.41 -11.99
N LEU A 155 3.04 11.35 -12.74
CA LEU A 155 3.63 11.35 -14.09
C LEU A 155 2.83 10.43 -15.02
N PRO A 156 1.58 10.80 -15.38
CA PRO A 156 0.66 9.89 -16.08
C PRO A 156 1.14 9.46 -17.47
N ASP A 157 1.95 10.27 -18.13
CA ASP A 157 2.47 10.00 -19.48
C ASP A 157 3.91 9.48 -19.48
N ALA A 158 4.49 9.17 -18.32
CA ALA A 158 5.85 8.65 -18.23
C ALA A 158 5.96 7.24 -18.80
N THR A 159 7.14 6.92 -19.30
CA THR A 159 7.50 5.57 -19.75
C THR A 159 8.73 5.07 -18.99
N ALA A 160 8.85 3.75 -18.89
CA ALA A 160 10.03 3.15 -18.27
C ALA A 160 11.30 3.44 -19.07
N ARG A 161 12.44 3.55 -18.37
CA ARG A 161 13.76 3.79 -18.97
C ARG A 161 14.82 2.97 -18.27
N LEU A 162 15.74 2.42 -19.06
CA LEU A 162 17.01 1.87 -18.58
C LEU A 162 18.12 2.89 -18.82
N GLU A 163 18.83 3.27 -17.78
CA GLU A 163 19.90 4.27 -17.81
C GLU A 163 21.22 3.63 -17.37
N GLY A 164 22.36 4.16 -17.83
CA GLY A 164 23.67 3.68 -17.41
C GLY A 164 24.10 2.37 -18.07
N MET A 165 23.50 1.96 -19.20
CA MET A 165 23.86 0.75 -19.92
C MET A 165 25.25 0.82 -20.54
N THR A 166 26.03 -0.23 -20.33
CA THR A 166 27.38 -0.44 -20.87
C THR A 166 27.52 -1.89 -21.33
N LEU A 167 28.58 -2.22 -22.11
CA LEU A 167 28.83 -3.61 -22.48
C LEU A 167 29.06 -4.54 -21.29
N LYS A 168 29.53 -4.01 -20.15
CA LYS A 168 29.81 -4.80 -18.95
C LYS A 168 28.56 -5.19 -18.18
N ASN A 169 27.54 -4.31 -18.14
CA ASN A 169 26.30 -4.54 -17.41
C ASN A 169 25.13 -4.96 -18.31
N SER A 170 25.36 -5.14 -19.62
CA SER A 170 24.35 -5.63 -20.58
C SER A 170 24.20 -7.15 -20.48
N THR A 171 23.85 -7.66 -19.30
CA THR A 171 23.64 -9.07 -19.01
C THR A 171 22.29 -9.30 -18.36
N ARG A 172 21.75 -10.54 -18.43
CA ARG A 172 20.49 -10.88 -17.76
C ARG A 172 20.56 -10.64 -16.25
N ALA A 173 21.70 -10.94 -15.62
CA ALA A 173 21.90 -10.76 -14.19
C ALA A 173 21.79 -9.28 -13.78
N HIS A 174 22.47 -8.37 -14.48
CA HIS A 174 22.37 -6.94 -14.17
C HIS A 174 20.99 -6.37 -14.51
N LEU A 175 20.32 -6.85 -15.55
CA LEU A 175 18.94 -6.45 -15.88
C LEU A 175 17.95 -6.89 -14.80
N ALA A 176 18.04 -8.15 -14.34
CA ALA A 176 17.23 -8.68 -13.25
C ALA A 176 17.47 -7.89 -11.95
N ARG A 177 18.75 -7.62 -11.63
CA ARG A 177 19.12 -6.82 -10.47
C ARG A 177 18.58 -5.38 -10.56
N ALA A 178 18.72 -4.72 -11.69
CA ALA A 178 18.17 -3.38 -11.91
C ALA A 178 16.65 -3.34 -11.79
N GLY A 179 15.96 -4.43 -12.17
CA GLY A 179 14.51 -4.57 -11.96
C GLY A 179 14.12 -4.58 -10.49
N VAL A 180 14.79 -5.39 -9.69
CA VAL A 180 14.55 -5.47 -8.23
C VAL A 180 14.92 -4.16 -7.54
N GLU A 181 16.09 -3.60 -7.84
CA GLU A 181 16.53 -2.31 -7.29
C GLU A 181 15.59 -1.17 -7.70
N GLY A 182 15.12 -1.14 -8.95
CA GLY A 182 14.16 -0.15 -9.45
C GLY A 182 12.80 -0.24 -8.75
N LEU A 183 12.30 -1.46 -8.51
CA LEU A 183 11.10 -1.68 -7.72
C LEU A 183 11.26 -1.13 -6.29
N LEU A 184 12.33 -1.54 -5.60
CA LEU A 184 12.57 -1.13 -4.21
C LEU A 184 12.84 0.36 -4.07
N ALA A 185 13.59 0.96 -5.00
CA ALA A 185 13.82 2.40 -5.04
C ALA A 185 12.51 3.18 -5.26
N HIS A 186 11.63 2.65 -6.10
CA HIS A 186 10.31 3.24 -6.33
C HIS A 186 9.41 3.17 -5.07
N MET A 187 9.41 2.04 -4.39
CA MET A 187 8.68 1.89 -3.13
C MET A 187 9.27 2.76 -2.01
N ARG A 188 10.59 2.91 -1.97
CA ARG A 188 11.26 3.86 -1.08
C ARG A 188 10.78 5.29 -1.34
N PHE A 189 10.67 5.71 -2.60
CA PHE A 189 10.16 7.04 -2.93
C PHE A 189 8.75 7.26 -2.37
N ALA A 190 7.85 6.28 -2.50
CA ALA A 190 6.52 6.36 -1.93
C ALA A 190 6.53 6.44 -0.39
N LEU A 191 7.45 5.74 0.29
CA LEU A 191 7.68 5.87 1.74
C LEU A 191 8.18 7.26 2.13
N GLU A 192 9.12 7.82 1.37
CA GLU A 192 9.65 9.16 1.63
C GLU A 192 8.58 10.24 1.48
N CYS A 193 7.66 10.13 0.51
CA CYS A 193 6.52 11.04 0.40
C CYS A 193 5.69 11.10 1.71
N VAL A 194 5.51 9.97 2.38
CA VAL A 194 4.80 9.94 3.68
C VAL A 194 5.68 10.53 4.80
N ARG A 195 6.99 10.23 4.81
CA ARG A 195 7.94 10.77 5.80
C ARG A 195 8.07 12.30 5.73
N GLU A 196 8.08 12.86 4.53
CA GLU A 196 8.17 14.32 4.31
C GLU A 196 6.98 15.08 4.91
N LEU A 197 5.84 14.40 5.14
CA LEU A 197 4.69 14.94 5.87
C LEU A 197 4.82 14.84 7.40
N GLY A 198 5.99 14.43 7.91
CA GLY A 198 6.27 14.33 9.34
C GLY A 198 5.81 13.03 10.00
N VAL A 199 5.42 12.02 9.22
CA VAL A 199 5.01 10.71 9.74
C VAL A 199 6.24 9.83 9.97
N PRO A 200 6.53 9.41 11.21
CA PRO A 200 7.64 8.50 11.48
C PRO A 200 7.35 7.10 10.90
N ILE A 201 8.37 6.49 10.31
CA ILE A 201 8.29 5.10 9.83
C ILE A 201 9.46 4.32 10.43
N GLU A 202 9.14 3.46 11.38
CA GLU A 202 10.12 2.69 12.16
C GLU A 202 10.33 1.29 11.61
N LYS A 203 9.32 0.74 10.90
CA LYS A 203 9.30 -0.62 10.40
C LYS A 203 8.35 -0.74 9.20
N VAL A 204 8.66 -1.64 8.28
CA VAL A 204 7.83 -1.96 7.14
C VAL A 204 7.45 -3.45 7.13
N LEU A 205 6.18 -3.74 7.00
CA LEU A 205 5.67 -5.08 6.72
C LEU A 205 5.33 -5.17 5.23
N VAL A 206 5.95 -6.12 4.52
CA VAL A 206 5.79 -6.29 3.07
C VAL A 206 4.88 -7.47 2.78
N VAL A 207 3.82 -7.23 2.01
CA VAL A 207 2.83 -8.24 1.62
C VAL A 207 2.58 -8.22 0.11
N GLY A 208 1.77 -9.15 -0.38
CA GLY A 208 1.42 -9.25 -1.80
C GLY A 208 2.28 -10.21 -2.59
N GLY A 209 2.00 -10.36 -3.87
CA GLY A 209 2.68 -11.32 -4.75
C GLY A 209 4.19 -11.07 -4.89
N GLY A 210 4.58 -9.80 -5.03
CA GLY A 210 5.98 -9.38 -5.13
C GLY A 210 6.81 -9.65 -3.88
N ALA A 211 6.18 -9.77 -2.71
CA ALA A 211 6.84 -10.14 -1.45
C ALA A 211 7.41 -11.56 -1.44
N ARG A 212 7.02 -12.42 -2.39
CA ARG A 212 7.53 -13.79 -2.52
C ARG A 212 8.91 -13.86 -3.17
N SER A 213 9.33 -12.81 -3.88
CA SER A 213 10.66 -12.76 -4.52
C SER A 213 11.76 -12.78 -3.47
N ARG A 214 12.66 -13.76 -3.57
CA ARG A 214 13.84 -13.90 -2.70
C ARG A 214 14.78 -12.69 -2.84
N ALA A 215 14.88 -12.15 -4.06
CA ALA A 215 15.70 -10.98 -4.30
C ALA A 215 15.12 -9.73 -3.63
N VAL A 216 13.79 -9.53 -3.71
CA VAL A 216 13.10 -8.47 -2.96
C VAL A 216 13.31 -8.63 -1.46
N GLN A 217 13.10 -9.84 -0.92
CA GLN A 217 13.30 -10.12 0.51
C GLN A 217 14.72 -9.80 0.98
N SER A 218 15.72 -10.19 0.17
CA SER A 218 17.12 -10.01 0.52
C SER A 218 17.56 -8.54 0.54
N LEU A 219 16.97 -7.70 -0.30
CA LEU A 219 17.43 -6.32 -0.54
C LEU A 219 16.52 -5.26 0.11
N ALA A 220 15.31 -5.62 0.51
CA ALA A 220 14.31 -4.65 0.95
C ALA A 220 14.78 -3.77 2.11
N ALA A 221 15.39 -4.35 3.14
CA ALA A 221 15.81 -3.59 4.33
C ALA A 221 16.88 -2.54 4.00
N GLU A 222 17.83 -2.89 3.14
CA GLU A 222 18.88 -1.96 2.67
C GLU A 222 18.26 -0.81 1.86
N PHE A 223 17.38 -1.13 0.91
CA PHE A 223 16.79 -0.12 0.03
C PHE A 223 15.79 0.77 0.74
N LEU A 224 14.95 0.22 1.63
CA LEU A 224 13.93 0.99 2.36
C LEU A 224 14.50 1.75 3.56
N GLY A 225 15.71 1.38 4.02
CA GLY A 225 16.42 2.08 5.09
C GLY A 225 15.78 1.92 6.47
N VAL A 226 14.98 0.88 6.67
CA VAL A 226 14.30 0.53 7.92
C VAL A 226 14.19 -1.00 8.06
N PRO A 227 13.98 -1.53 9.25
CA PRO A 227 13.65 -2.94 9.45
C PRO A 227 12.44 -3.36 8.62
N VAL A 228 12.56 -4.52 7.97
CA VAL A 228 11.51 -5.08 7.09
C VAL A 228 11.13 -6.47 7.56
N GLU A 229 9.84 -6.74 7.60
CA GLU A 229 9.27 -8.08 7.85
C GLU A 229 8.40 -8.53 6.68
N PHE A 230 8.40 -9.83 6.44
CA PHE A 230 7.59 -10.50 5.44
C PHE A 230 6.65 -11.47 6.15
N PRO A 231 5.44 -11.03 6.55
CA PRO A 231 4.48 -11.89 7.21
C PRO A 231 4.03 -13.03 6.28
N GLU A 232 3.57 -14.13 6.86
CA GLU A 232 2.98 -15.23 6.08
C GLU A 232 1.81 -14.73 5.23
N ALA A 233 1.66 -15.28 4.03
CA ALA A 233 0.58 -14.90 3.13
C ALA A 233 -0.79 -15.25 3.74
N ALA A 234 -1.66 -14.27 3.87
CA ALA A 234 -3.00 -14.42 4.43
C ALA A 234 -3.96 -13.40 3.81
N GLU A 235 -5.25 -13.60 4.01
CA GLU A 235 -6.30 -12.69 3.62
C GLU A 235 -6.46 -11.58 4.67
N TYR A 236 -5.50 -10.66 4.70
CA TYR A 236 -5.40 -9.63 5.75
C TYR A 236 -6.61 -8.71 5.83
N VAL A 237 -7.27 -8.40 4.71
CA VAL A 237 -8.51 -7.60 4.71
C VAL A 237 -9.60 -8.32 5.49
N ALA A 238 -9.80 -9.62 5.24
CA ALA A 238 -10.77 -10.43 5.94
C ALA A 238 -10.42 -10.61 7.43
N LEU A 239 -9.13 -10.80 7.74
CA LEU A 239 -8.65 -10.85 9.12
C LEU A 239 -8.89 -9.54 9.86
N GLY A 240 -8.70 -8.39 9.17
CA GLY A 240 -8.98 -7.07 9.73
C GLY A 240 -10.46 -6.87 10.03
N ALA A 241 -11.32 -7.25 9.11
CA ALA A 241 -12.78 -7.23 9.34
C ALA A 241 -13.19 -8.09 10.55
N ALA A 242 -12.63 -9.30 10.66
CA ALA A 242 -12.87 -10.19 11.80
C ALA A 242 -12.33 -9.61 13.12
N ARG A 243 -11.15 -8.98 13.10
CA ARG A 243 -10.57 -8.29 14.27
C ARG A 243 -11.45 -7.12 14.71
N GLN A 244 -11.90 -6.28 13.77
CA GLN A 244 -12.80 -5.16 14.08
C GLN A 244 -14.10 -5.66 14.70
N ALA A 245 -14.73 -6.68 14.14
CA ALA A 245 -15.94 -7.28 14.72
C ALA A 245 -15.71 -7.79 16.15
N ARG A 246 -14.54 -8.39 16.42
CA ARG A 246 -14.15 -8.82 17.76
C ARG A 246 -14.00 -7.67 18.75
N MET A 247 -13.47 -6.52 18.31
CA MET A 247 -13.28 -5.34 19.15
C MET A 247 -14.60 -4.77 19.68
N LEU A 248 -15.73 -5.01 19.02
CA LEU A 248 -17.06 -4.62 19.51
C LEU A 248 -17.46 -5.32 20.81
N HIS A 249 -16.90 -6.50 21.07
CA HIS A 249 -17.21 -7.33 22.25
C HIS A 249 -16.17 -7.22 23.37
N SER A 250 -15.05 -6.55 23.11
CA SER A 250 -13.96 -6.39 24.08
C SER A 250 -13.40 -4.96 24.00
N PRO A 251 -14.09 -3.97 24.61
CA PRO A 251 -13.69 -2.55 24.47
C PRO A 251 -12.43 -2.17 25.26
N THR A 252 -11.65 -3.15 25.75
CA THR A 252 -10.42 -2.87 26.51
C THR A 252 -9.32 -3.86 26.14
N MET A 253 -8.35 -3.41 25.37
CA MET A 253 -6.95 -3.81 25.52
C MET A 253 -6.08 -2.58 25.62
#